data_062d5f45481d7161a94a9a7e1fb1d9dc
#
_entry.id   062d5f45481d7161a94a9a7e1fb1d9dc
#
_cell.length_a   1.000
_cell.length_b   1.000
_cell.length_c   1.000
_cell.angle_alpha   90.00
_cell.angle_beta   90.00
_cell.angle_gamma   90.00
#
_symmetry.space_group_name_H-M   'P 1'
#
loop_
_entity.id
_entity.type
_entity.pdbx_description
1 polymer ?
#
loop_
_entity_poly.entity_id
_entity_poly.type
_entity_poly.pdbx_seq_one_letter_code
_entity_poly.pdbx_strand_id
1 'polypeptide(L)'
;MFLNFDKNTIMRNMILGFHDTYKAFGIYHGHKYTFKSFNGYDILSKKLYSSLIRLDSLINKETIRSKKRYIFDCLKEKNNKAVLSYEDVMLSIVDHFLEMYDYDVCEIYDLDLVLNEIIDRFKCCKEADYEFMPRNILDIADYIKGLSKHMIVEKLVYQLLYPDNAKLSDSIILTLFPMEKAMALFVVLLMGGIKE
;
A
#
# COMPACT_ATOMS: atom_id res chain seq x y z
N MET A 1 6.55 23.34 -24.65
CA MET A 1 6.83 21.97 -24.20
C MET A 1 7.74 21.32 -25.23
N PHE A 2 9.04 21.16 -24.95
CA PHE A 2 9.96 20.50 -25.88
C PHE A 2 9.77 19.00 -25.74
N LEU A 3 9.43 18.32 -26.85
CA LEU A 3 9.40 16.86 -26.88
C LEU A 3 10.82 16.35 -26.72
N ASN A 4 11.09 15.64 -25.64
CA ASN A 4 12.40 15.00 -25.47
C ASN A 4 12.43 13.72 -26.31
N PHE A 5 13.19 13.74 -27.38
CA PHE A 5 13.39 12.62 -28.31
C PHE A 5 14.62 11.77 -27.93
N ASP A 6 14.99 11.77 -26.66
CA ASP A 6 16.04 10.86 -26.19
C ASP A 6 15.64 9.41 -26.41
N LYS A 7 16.59 8.60 -26.95
CA LYS A 7 16.37 7.20 -27.33
C LYS A 7 15.84 6.37 -26.16
N ASN A 8 16.36 6.60 -24.96
CA ASN A 8 15.95 5.84 -23.76
C ASN A 8 14.51 6.14 -23.37
N THR A 9 14.12 7.42 -23.44
CA THR A 9 12.73 7.86 -23.20
C THR A 9 11.76 7.25 -24.20
N ILE A 10 12.15 7.22 -25.49
CA ILE A 10 11.33 6.61 -26.55
C ILE A 10 11.17 5.11 -26.29
N MET A 11 12.27 4.38 -26.04
CA MET A 11 12.21 2.94 -25.74
C MET A 11 11.36 2.64 -24.52
N ARG A 12 11.50 3.41 -23.45
CA ARG A 12 10.67 3.27 -22.24
C ARG A 12 9.19 3.46 -22.55
N ASN A 13 8.83 4.51 -23.28
CA ASN A 13 7.44 4.78 -23.65
C ASN A 13 6.85 3.69 -24.54
N MET A 14 7.63 3.10 -25.44
CA MET A 14 7.20 1.96 -26.25
C MET A 14 6.91 0.72 -25.39
N ILE A 15 7.79 0.39 -24.43
CA ILE A 15 7.56 -0.72 -23.49
C ILE A 15 6.29 -0.50 -22.67
N LEU A 16 6.11 0.70 -22.10
CA LEU A 16 4.91 1.03 -21.33
C LEU A 16 3.64 0.96 -22.18
N GLY A 17 3.66 1.46 -23.41
CA GLY A 17 2.53 1.35 -24.34
C GLY A 17 2.20 -0.10 -24.70
N PHE A 18 3.22 -0.96 -24.82
CA PHE A 18 3.03 -2.40 -25.01
C PHE A 18 2.36 -3.02 -23.77
N HIS A 19 2.85 -2.73 -22.56
CA HIS A 19 2.25 -3.21 -21.30
C HIS A 19 0.79 -2.78 -21.17
N ASP A 20 0.48 -1.52 -21.44
CA ASP A 20 -0.89 -0.99 -21.35
C ASP A 20 -1.84 -1.65 -22.35
N THR A 21 -1.34 -1.95 -23.56
CA THR A 21 -2.09 -2.70 -24.57
C THR A 21 -2.44 -4.10 -24.08
N TYR A 22 -1.47 -4.83 -23.52
CA TYR A 22 -1.71 -6.18 -23.01
C TYR A 22 -2.61 -6.20 -21.76
N LYS A 23 -2.54 -5.17 -20.90
CA LYS A 23 -3.50 -4.99 -19.81
C LYS A 23 -4.92 -4.74 -20.34
N ALA A 24 -5.07 -3.92 -21.38
CA ALA A 24 -6.37 -3.66 -22.00
C ALA A 24 -7.01 -4.91 -22.61
N PHE A 25 -6.21 -5.86 -23.10
CA PHE A 25 -6.67 -7.18 -23.56
C PHE A 25 -6.83 -8.22 -22.44
N GLY A 26 -6.58 -7.86 -21.18
CA GLY A 26 -6.68 -8.79 -20.06
C GLY A 26 -5.62 -9.90 -20.05
N ILE A 27 -4.51 -9.73 -20.77
CA ILE A 27 -3.38 -10.67 -20.81
C ILE A 27 -2.47 -10.42 -19.62
N TYR A 28 -2.27 -9.15 -19.25
CA TYR A 28 -1.54 -8.72 -18.07
C TYR A 28 -2.48 -8.00 -17.10
N HIS A 29 -2.06 -7.90 -15.84
CA HIS A 29 -2.78 -7.25 -14.75
C HIS A 29 -1.97 -6.08 -14.19
N GLY A 30 -2.62 -5.22 -13.40
CA GLY A 30 -1.96 -4.11 -12.71
C GLY A 30 -2.33 -2.74 -13.27
N HIS A 31 -1.91 -1.70 -12.52
CA HIS A 31 -2.13 -0.30 -12.90
C HIS A 31 -0.82 0.34 -13.33
N LYS A 32 0.03 0.76 -12.38
CA LYS A 32 1.33 1.34 -12.68
C LYS A 32 2.35 0.26 -13.08
N TYR A 33 2.43 -0.82 -12.31
CA TYR A 33 3.28 -1.97 -12.61
C TYR A 33 2.51 -3.03 -13.38
N THR A 34 3.22 -3.98 -13.95
CA THR A 34 2.67 -5.01 -14.82
C THR A 34 2.93 -6.39 -14.26
N PHE A 35 1.87 -7.19 -14.10
CA PHE A 35 1.93 -8.54 -13.56
C PHE A 35 1.46 -9.56 -14.61
N LYS A 36 2.11 -10.73 -14.64
CA LYS A 36 1.80 -11.82 -15.57
C LYS A 36 0.39 -12.37 -15.38
N SER A 37 -0.05 -12.51 -14.15
CA SER A 37 -1.38 -13.04 -13.80
C SER A 37 -1.83 -12.54 -12.45
N PHE A 38 -3.16 -12.64 -12.19
CA PHE A 38 -3.79 -12.37 -10.90
C PHE A 38 -4.54 -13.61 -10.37
N ASN A 39 -4.30 -14.79 -10.92
CA ASN A 39 -5.03 -16.01 -10.58
C ASN A 39 -4.69 -16.48 -9.14
N GLY A 40 -5.73 -16.91 -8.39
CA GLY A 40 -5.56 -17.46 -7.04
C GLY A 40 -5.65 -16.42 -5.90
N TYR A 41 -5.80 -15.12 -6.20
CA TYR A 41 -5.81 -14.05 -5.18
C TYR A 41 -7.21 -13.55 -4.80
N ASP A 42 -8.28 -14.16 -5.32
CA ASP A 42 -9.66 -13.73 -5.05
C ASP A 42 -10.02 -13.69 -3.56
N ILE A 43 -9.60 -14.70 -2.80
CA ILE A 43 -9.89 -14.78 -1.36
C ILE A 43 -9.13 -13.70 -0.62
N LEU A 44 -7.83 -13.54 -0.90
CA LEU A 44 -6.98 -12.55 -0.25
C LEU A 44 -7.46 -11.13 -0.56
N SER A 45 -7.76 -10.82 -1.82
CA SER A 45 -8.23 -9.51 -2.25
C SER A 45 -9.59 -9.13 -1.63
N LYS A 46 -10.53 -10.08 -1.52
CA LYS A 46 -11.81 -9.89 -0.82
C LYS A 46 -11.61 -9.66 0.68
N LYS A 47 -10.73 -10.43 1.32
CA LYS A 47 -10.41 -10.26 2.74
C LYS A 47 -9.76 -8.91 3.01
N LEU A 48 -8.81 -8.49 2.18
CA LEU A 48 -8.18 -7.18 2.23
C LEU A 48 -9.22 -6.06 2.10
N TYR A 49 -10.05 -6.11 1.07
CA TYR A 49 -11.10 -5.12 0.81
C TYR A 49 -12.05 -4.97 2.00
N SER A 50 -12.54 -6.10 2.54
CA SER A 50 -13.44 -6.10 3.70
C SER A 50 -12.77 -5.51 4.95
N SER A 51 -11.50 -5.80 5.18
CA SER A 51 -10.72 -5.27 6.29
C SER A 51 -10.48 -3.76 6.17
N LEU A 52 -10.24 -3.26 4.95
CA LEU A 52 -10.11 -1.83 4.68
C LEU A 52 -11.42 -1.07 4.88
N ILE A 53 -12.58 -1.64 4.51
CA ILE A 53 -13.90 -1.05 4.81
C ILE A 53 -14.10 -0.92 6.32
N ARG A 54 -13.75 -1.95 7.09
CA ARG A 54 -13.84 -1.89 8.56
C ARG A 54 -12.96 -0.78 9.12
N LEU A 55 -11.73 -0.64 8.64
CA LEU A 55 -10.83 0.45 9.01
C LEU A 55 -11.43 1.83 8.70
N ASP A 56 -11.89 2.06 7.49
CA ASP A 56 -12.52 3.33 7.09
C ASP A 56 -13.79 3.63 7.92
N SER A 57 -14.56 2.61 8.35
CA SER A 57 -15.74 2.78 9.18
C SER A 57 -15.43 3.18 10.62
N LEU A 58 -14.31 2.73 11.18
CA LEU A 58 -13.86 3.11 12.52
C LEU A 58 -13.48 4.58 12.58
N ILE A 59 -12.86 5.13 11.53
CA ILE A 59 -12.52 6.55 11.43
C ILE A 59 -13.78 7.44 11.51
N ASN A 60 -14.89 6.98 10.95
CA ASN A 60 -16.15 7.75 10.93
C ASN A 60 -16.75 7.99 12.31
N LYS A 61 -16.46 7.14 13.30
CA LYS A 61 -17.05 7.24 14.64
C LYS A 61 -16.32 8.20 15.57
N GLU A 62 -15.03 8.45 15.34
CA GLU A 62 -14.18 9.10 16.35
C GLU A 62 -13.70 10.52 15.99
N THR A 63 -13.94 11.06 14.79
CA THR A 63 -13.20 12.25 14.36
C THR A 63 -14.04 13.51 14.14
N ILE A 64 -13.54 14.60 14.72
CA ILE A 64 -13.91 16.00 14.55
C ILE A 64 -13.70 16.44 13.08
N ARG A 65 -14.64 17.21 12.56
CA ARG A 65 -14.89 17.89 11.26
C ARG A 65 -13.71 18.35 10.36
N SER A 66 -12.53 17.74 10.34
CA SER A 66 -11.49 18.08 9.38
C SER A 66 -11.62 17.23 8.10
N LYS A 67 -11.13 17.74 6.95
CA LYS A 67 -11.14 17.03 5.66
C LYS A 67 -10.47 15.65 5.80
N LYS A 68 -11.31 14.62 5.95
CA LYS A 68 -10.86 13.24 6.10
C LYS A 68 -10.44 12.73 4.73
N ARG A 69 -9.24 12.17 4.63
CA ARG A 69 -8.84 11.33 3.51
C ARG A 69 -9.07 9.89 3.90
N TYR A 70 -9.99 9.22 3.23
CA TYR A 70 -10.22 7.79 3.39
C TYR A 70 -9.25 7.00 2.51
N ILE A 71 -8.93 5.79 2.93
CA ILE A 71 -8.08 4.88 2.15
C ILE A 71 -8.67 4.69 0.74
N PHE A 72 -9.98 4.44 0.65
CA PHE A 72 -10.65 4.26 -0.63
C PHE A 72 -10.67 5.50 -1.51
N ASP A 73 -10.74 6.70 -0.94
CA ASP A 73 -10.66 7.95 -1.72
C ASP A 73 -9.25 8.11 -2.32
N CYS A 74 -8.20 7.82 -1.55
CA CYS A 74 -6.83 7.84 -2.05
C CYS A 74 -6.62 6.80 -3.17
N LEU A 75 -7.17 5.59 -3.03
CA LEU A 75 -7.08 4.54 -4.04
C LEU A 75 -7.86 4.90 -5.32
N LYS A 76 -9.05 5.49 -5.20
CA LYS A 76 -9.86 5.95 -6.35
C LYS A 76 -9.18 7.08 -7.10
N GLU A 77 -8.66 8.09 -6.40
CA GLU A 77 -7.91 9.18 -7.00
C GLU A 77 -6.71 8.64 -7.80
N LYS A 78 -5.93 7.72 -7.20
CA LYS A 78 -4.76 7.13 -7.85
C LYS A 78 -5.11 6.34 -9.11
N ASN A 79 -6.20 5.56 -9.08
CA ASN A 79 -6.60 4.71 -10.19
C ASN A 79 -7.49 5.43 -11.21
N ASN A 80 -7.87 6.67 -10.95
CA ASN A 80 -8.84 7.43 -11.74
C ASN A 80 -10.14 6.64 -12.01
N LYS A 81 -10.61 5.88 -11.00
CA LYS A 81 -11.80 5.03 -11.06
C LYS A 81 -12.80 5.44 -9.96
N ALA A 82 -14.07 5.56 -10.33
CA ALA A 82 -15.16 5.82 -9.36
C ALA A 82 -15.46 4.60 -8.48
N VAL A 83 -15.32 3.40 -9.05
CA VAL A 83 -15.55 2.11 -8.37
C VAL A 83 -14.30 1.25 -8.53
N LEU A 84 -13.83 0.66 -7.42
CA LEU A 84 -12.68 -0.22 -7.39
C LEU A 84 -13.13 -1.67 -7.21
N SER A 85 -12.61 -2.58 -8.02
CA SER A 85 -12.72 -4.02 -7.80
C SER A 85 -11.79 -4.46 -6.65
N TYR A 86 -11.96 -5.69 -6.17
CA TYR A 86 -11.05 -6.29 -5.19
C TYR A 86 -9.61 -6.37 -5.72
N GLU A 87 -9.48 -6.71 -7.00
CA GLU A 87 -8.20 -6.73 -7.73
C GLU A 87 -7.57 -5.34 -7.77
N ASP A 88 -8.34 -4.30 -8.16
CA ASP A 88 -7.84 -2.92 -8.20
C ASP A 88 -7.25 -2.48 -6.85
N VAL A 89 -7.93 -2.80 -5.76
CA VAL A 89 -7.48 -2.43 -4.40
C VAL A 89 -6.18 -3.14 -4.06
N MET A 90 -6.10 -4.45 -4.28
CA MET A 90 -4.92 -5.24 -3.96
C MET A 90 -3.72 -4.79 -4.80
N LEU A 91 -3.89 -4.69 -6.12
CA LEU A 91 -2.82 -4.29 -7.03
C LEU A 91 -2.35 -2.85 -6.78
N SER A 92 -3.24 -1.94 -6.40
CA SER A 92 -2.84 -0.58 -6.00
C SER A 92 -1.96 -0.55 -4.76
N ILE A 93 -2.20 -1.43 -3.79
CA ILE A 93 -1.36 -1.55 -2.60
C ILE A 93 -0.01 -2.17 -2.96
N VAL A 94 0.01 -3.19 -3.81
CA VAL A 94 1.27 -3.78 -4.31
C VAL A 94 2.06 -2.74 -5.09
N ASP A 95 1.42 -1.94 -5.94
CA ASP A 95 2.07 -0.82 -6.65
C ASP A 95 2.79 0.15 -5.68
N HIS A 96 2.20 0.43 -4.50
CA HIS A 96 2.84 1.28 -3.50
C HIS A 96 4.10 0.63 -2.89
N PHE A 97 4.10 -0.69 -2.70
CA PHE A 97 5.31 -1.40 -2.27
C PHE A 97 6.40 -1.33 -3.33
N LEU A 98 6.06 -1.56 -4.60
CA LEU A 98 7.02 -1.50 -5.69
C LEU A 98 7.58 -0.08 -5.87
N GLU A 99 6.73 0.96 -5.71
CA GLU A 99 7.17 2.36 -5.67
C GLU A 99 8.13 2.64 -4.49
N MET A 100 7.81 2.13 -3.31
CA MET A 100 8.62 2.35 -2.11
C MET A 100 10.02 1.72 -2.21
N TYR A 101 10.15 0.67 -3.02
CA TYR A 101 11.41 -0.05 -3.24
C TYR A 101 12.06 0.23 -4.60
N ASP A 102 11.60 1.29 -5.31
CA ASP A 102 12.16 1.76 -6.58
C ASP A 102 12.23 0.69 -7.69
N TYR A 103 11.21 -0.16 -7.79
CA TYR A 103 11.11 -1.16 -8.86
C TYR A 103 10.92 -0.50 -10.23
N ASP A 104 11.43 -1.14 -11.29
CA ASP A 104 11.30 -0.61 -12.65
C ASP A 104 9.91 -0.87 -13.21
N VAL A 105 9.22 0.20 -13.65
CA VAL A 105 7.89 0.13 -14.28
C VAL A 105 7.89 -0.55 -15.64
N CYS A 106 9.05 -0.71 -16.27
CA CYS A 106 9.22 -1.37 -17.56
C CYS A 106 9.35 -2.89 -17.46
N GLU A 107 9.43 -3.44 -16.26
CA GLU A 107 9.51 -4.87 -16.01
C GLU A 107 8.11 -5.51 -15.91
N ILE A 108 8.03 -6.81 -16.24
CA ILE A 108 6.83 -7.63 -16.04
C ILE A 108 7.09 -8.56 -14.86
N TYR A 109 6.33 -8.38 -13.80
CA TYR A 109 6.53 -9.08 -12.54
C TYR A 109 5.69 -10.33 -12.42
N ASP A 110 6.20 -11.27 -11.65
CA ASP A 110 5.46 -12.40 -11.11
C ASP A 110 4.91 -11.99 -9.74
N LEU A 111 3.59 -12.02 -9.58
CA LEU A 111 2.96 -11.53 -8.35
C LEU A 111 3.32 -12.38 -7.14
N ASP A 112 3.45 -13.72 -7.29
CA ASP A 112 3.88 -14.60 -6.20
C ASP A 112 5.27 -14.23 -5.67
N LEU A 113 6.21 -13.94 -6.57
CA LEU A 113 7.56 -13.55 -6.18
C LEU A 113 7.58 -12.21 -5.45
N VAL A 114 6.81 -11.22 -5.94
CA VAL A 114 6.68 -9.91 -5.30
C VAL A 114 6.07 -10.03 -3.90
N LEU A 115 5.01 -10.82 -3.74
CA LEU A 115 4.38 -11.00 -2.44
C LEU A 115 5.28 -11.72 -1.44
N ASN A 116 6.03 -12.73 -1.89
CA ASN A 116 7.02 -13.40 -1.04
C ASN A 116 8.13 -12.44 -0.61
N GLU A 117 8.62 -11.59 -1.52
CA GLU A 117 9.62 -10.58 -1.17
C GLU A 117 9.08 -9.56 -0.15
N ILE A 118 7.83 -9.10 -0.31
CA ILE A 118 7.17 -8.25 0.68
C ILE A 118 7.14 -8.94 2.05
N ILE A 119 6.69 -10.21 2.11
CA ILE A 119 6.66 -10.96 3.37
C ILE A 119 8.06 -11.04 3.98
N ASP A 120 9.08 -11.38 3.20
CA ASP A 120 10.45 -11.56 3.69
C ASP A 120 11.04 -10.27 4.27
N ARG A 121 10.74 -9.11 3.66
CA ARG A 121 11.17 -7.80 4.17
C ARG A 121 10.56 -7.45 5.54
N PHE A 122 9.35 -7.92 5.83
CA PHE A 122 8.65 -7.62 7.07
C PHE A 122 8.70 -8.74 8.12
N LYS A 123 9.22 -9.94 7.80
CA LYS A 123 9.39 -11.04 8.77
C LYS A 123 10.29 -10.70 9.96
N CYS A 124 11.20 -9.76 9.78
CA CYS A 124 12.18 -9.35 10.78
C CYS A 124 11.77 -8.12 11.58
N CYS A 125 10.50 -7.66 11.48
CA CYS A 125 9.98 -6.58 12.32
C CYS A 125 10.12 -6.98 13.80
N LYS A 126 11.21 -6.56 14.44
CA LYS A 126 11.56 -6.92 15.83
C LYS A 126 11.14 -5.82 16.80
N GLU A 127 10.87 -6.25 18.03
CA GLU A 127 10.44 -5.44 19.17
C GLU A 127 11.39 -4.30 19.53
N ALA A 128 12.69 -4.42 19.22
CA ALA A 128 13.75 -3.59 19.76
C ALA A 128 13.79 -2.13 19.27
N ASP A 129 13.24 -1.81 18.11
CA ASP A 129 13.41 -0.48 17.50
C ASP A 129 12.18 0.44 17.66
N TYR A 130 11.15 0.00 18.39
CA TYR A 130 9.84 0.68 18.42
C TYR A 130 9.53 1.43 19.72
N GLU A 131 10.54 1.59 20.59
CA GLU A 131 10.35 2.16 21.94
C GLU A 131 9.86 3.61 21.99
N PHE A 132 9.90 4.37 20.89
CA PHE A 132 9.58 5.79 20.96
C PHE A 132 8.55 6.24 19.92
N MET A 133 7.27 6.13 20.26
CA MET A 133 6.25 6.98 19.66
C MET A 133 5.98 8.18 20.57
N PRO A 134 6.11 9.43 20.06
CA PRO A 134 5.89 10.62 20.87
C PRO A 134 4.46 10.65 21.44
N ARG A 135 4.33 11.12 22.67
CA ARG A 135 3.04 11.19 23.39
C ARG A 135 2.19 12.38 22.97
N ASN A 136 2.78 13.39 22.34
CA ASN A 136 2.13 14.65 21.97
C ASN A 136 2.08 14.80 20.45
N ILE A 137 1.00 15.41 19.94
CA ILE A 137 0.78 15.64 18.50
C ILE A 137 1.90 16.50 17.86
N LEU A 138 2.44 17.47 18.59
CA LEU A 138 3.52 18.33 18.09
C LEU A 138 4.83 17.55 17.91
N ASP A 139 5.14 16.66 18.83
CA ASP A 139 6.33 15.79 18.74
C ASP A 139 6.20 14.74 17.64
N ILE A 140 4.94 14.36 17.30
CA ILE A 140 4.64 13.44 16.21
C ILE A 140 5.08 14.02 14.85
N ALA A 141 4.84 15.30 14.59
CA ALA A 141 5.16 15.92 13.31
C ALA A 141 6.68 15.93 13.04
N ASP A 142 7.49 16.22 14.04
CA ASP A 142 8.94 16.23 13.89
C ASP A 142 9.54 14.83 13.86
N TYR A 143 8.97 13.90 14.62
CA TYR A 143 9.32 12.50 14.57
C TYR A 143 9.05 11.88 13.18
N ILE A 144 7.90 12.17 12.59
CA ILE A 144 7.50 11.67 11.27
C ILE A 144 8.42 12.18 10.16
N LYS A 145 8.87 13.43 10.22
CA LYS A 145 9.80 13.99 9.22
C LYS A 145 11.11 13.22 9.12
N GLY A 146 11.50 12.52 10.18
CA GLY A 146 12.70 11.68 10.22
C GLY A 146 12.50 10.23 9.76
N LEU A 147 11.24 9.79 9.53
CA LEU A 147 10.94 8.42 9.15
C LEU A 147 10.81 8.26 7.64
N SER A 148 11.42 7.20 7.09
CA SER A 148 11.09 6.74 5.74
C SER A 148 9.71 6.08 5.72
N LYS A 149 9.07 6.01 4.53
CA LYS A 149 7.79 5.29 4.36
C LYS A 149 7.89 3.84 4.82
N HIS A 150 9.00 3.17 4.52
CA HIS A 150 9.27 1.80 4.96
C HIS A 150 9.20 1.67 6.49
N MET A 151 9.89 2.54 7.22
CA MET A 151 9.87 2.54 8.69
C MET A 151 8.46 2.79 9.25
N ILE A 152 7.66 3.62 8.59
CA ILE A 152 6.25 3.85 8.98
C ILE A 152 5.45 2.57 8.82
N VAL A 153 5.56 1.88 7.67
CA VAL A 153 4.86 0.61 7.42
C VAL A 153 5.30 -0.45 8.42
N GLU A 154 6.60 -0.60 8.68
CA GLU A 154 7.11 -1.56 9.68
C GLU A 154 6.49 -1.34 11.07
N LYS A 155 6.48 -0.08 11.54
CA LYS A 155 5.85 0.27 12.83
C LYS A 155 4.37 -0.08 12.87
N LEU A 156 3.66 0.19 11.78
CA LEU A 156 2.24 -0.11 11.68
C LEU A 156 1.99 -1.63 11.62
N VAL A 157 2.83 -2.40 10.94
CA VAL A 157 2.79 -3.88 10.96
C VAL A 157 2.97 -4.39 12.38
N TYR A 158 3.99 -3.89 13.10
CA TYR A 158 4.23 -4.27 14.49
C TYR A 158 3.02 -3.97 15.38
N GLN A 159 2.43 -2.78 15.28
CA GLN A 159 1.25 -2.40 16.05
C GLN A 159 0.02 -3.29 15.76
N LEU A 160 -0.14 -3.73 14.50
CA LEU A 160 -1.24 -4.61 14.12
C LEU A 160 -1.03 -6.05 14.61
N LEU A 161 0.22 -6.51 14.69
CA LEU A 161 0.56 -7.84 15.22
C LEU A 161 0.51 -7.89 16.75
N TYR A 162 0.84 -6.78 17.43
CA TYR A 162 0.94 -6.66 18.88
C TYR A 162 0.12 -5.48 19.41
N PRO A 163 -1.22 -5.55 19.34
CA PRO A 163 -2.11 -4.41 19.64
C PRO A 163 -2.00 -3.90 21.08
N ASP A 164 -1.64 -4.75 22.03
CA ASP A 164 -1.45 -4.39 23.46
C ASP A 164 -0.30 -3.41 23.67
N ASN A 165 0.64 -3.32 22.72
CA ASN A 165 1.77 -2.39 22.71
C ASN A 165 1.46 -1.06 21.99
N ALA A 166 0.27 -0.92 21.40
CA ALA A 166 -0.12 0.25 20.64
C ALA A 166 -0.35 1.47 21.55
N LYS A 167 0.45 2.52 21.38
CA LYS A 167 0.39 3.76 22.19
C LYS A 167 -0.31 4.93 21.48
N LEU A 168 -0.68 4.80 20.20
CA LEU A 168 -1.36 5.81 19.40
C LEU A 168 -2.77 5.34 19.02
N SER A 169 -3.74 6.28 19.05
CA SER A 169 -5.08 5.94 18.55
C SER A 169 -5.03 5.68 17.04
N ASP A 170 -5.70 4.63 16.59
CA ASP A 170 -5.78 4.26 15.17
C ASP A 170 -6.30 5.40 14.28
N SER A 171 -7.14 6.28 14.83
CA SER A 171 -7.68 7.44 14.13
C SER A 171 -6.61 8.46 13.71
N ILE A 172 -5.59 8.72 14.56
CA ILE A 172 -4.50 9.65 14.22
C ILE A 172 -3.64 9.06 13.10
N ILE A 173 -3.28 7.78 13.22
CA ILE A 173 -2.46 7.07 12.23
C ILE A 173 -3.16 7.03 10.87
N LEU A 174 -4.45 6.68 10.86
CA LEU A 174 -5.24 6.63 9.63
C LEU A 174 -5.37 8.00 8.96
N THR A 175 -5.49 9.08 9.75
CA THR A 175 -5.59 10.44 9.20
C THR A 175 -4.29 10.90 8.55
N LEU A 176 -3.14 10.50 9.11
CA LEU A 176 -1.82 10.94 8.63
C LEU A 176 -1.25 10.00 7.54
N PHE A 177 -1.50 8.69 7.64
CA PHE A 177 -0.86 7.65 6.83
C PHE A 177 -1.84 6.60 6.31
N PRO A 178 -2.89 6.99 5.56
CA PRO A 178 -3.91 6.05 5.14
C PRO A 178 -3.36 4.94 4.24
N MET A 179 -2.40 5.25 3.36
CA MET A 179 -1.82 4.26 2.46
C MET A 179 -0.85 3.32 3.16
N GLU A 180 0.01 3.86 4.04
CA GLU A 180 0.94 3.06 4.84
C GLU A 180 0.20 2.11 5.79
N LYS A 181 -0.96 2.54 6.32
CA LYS A 181 -1.83 1.65 7.12
C LYS A 181 -2.45 0.54 6.26
N ALA A 182 -2.88 0.85 5.04
CA ALA A 182 -3.38 -0.16 4.11
C ALA A 182 -2.29 -1.17 3.74
N MET A 183 -1.06 -0.70 3.50
CA MET A 183 0.11 -1.54 3.25
C MET A 183 0.41 -2.44 4.46
N ALA A 184 0.44 -1.90 5.66
CA ALA A 184 0.67 -2.66 6.88
C ALA A 184 -0.39 -3.75 7.11
N LEU A 185 -1.67 -3.41 6.93
CA LEU A 185 -2.76 -4.38 7.01
C LEU A 185 -2.59 -5.50 5.97
N PHE A 186 -2.18 -5.16 4.76
CA PHE A 186 -1.92 -6.14 3.71
C PHE A 186 -0.79 -7.11 4.10
N VAL A 187 0.32 -6.60 4.61
CA VAL A 187 1.42 -7.43 5.12
C VAL A 187 0.95 -8.39 6.21
N VAL A 188 0.18 -7.90 7.19
CA VAL A 188 -0.35 -8.74 8.27
C VAL A 188 -1.28 -9.83 7.74
N LEU A 189 -2.10 -9.53 6.74
CA LEU A 189 -2.93 -10.53 6.06
C LEU A 189 -2.11 -11.58 5.32
N LEU A 190 -1.06 -11.18 4.60
CA LEU A 190 -0.13 -12.08 3.92
C LEU A 190 0.59 -13.01 4.90
N MET A 191 0.97 -12.50 6.07
CA MET A 191 1.62 -13.30 7.12
C MET A 191 0.65 -14.21 7.88
N GLY A 192 -0.66 -14.20 7.57
CA GLY A 192 -1.68 -14.96 8.29
C GLY A 192 -1.95 -14.46 9.71
N GLY A 193 -1.56 -13.22 10.03
CA GLY A 193 -1.59 -12.65 11.37
C GLY A 193 -2.97 -12.23 11.89
N ILE A 194 -3.99 -12.14 11.05
CA ILE A 194 -5.36 -11.85 11.49
C ILE A 194 -6.12 -13.16 11.65
N LYS A 195 -6.14 -13.67 12.87
CA LYS A 195 -7.12 -14.70 13.28
C LYS A 195 -8.50 -14.04 13.30
N GLU A 196 -9.48 -14.68 12.68
CA GLU A 196 -10.89 -14.28 12.70
C GLU A 196 -11.46 -14.24 14.11
#